data_772277cc7b7020545abc8fbd0488395b
#
_entry.id   772277cc7b7020545abc8fbd0488395b
#
_cell.length_a   1.000
_cell.length_b   1.000
_cell.length_c   1.000
_cell.angle_alpha   90.00
_cell.angle_beta   90.00
_cell.angle_gamma   90.00
#
_symmetry.space_group_name_H-M   'P 1'
#
loop_
_entity.id
_entity.type
_entity.pdbx_description
1 polymer ?
#
loop_
_entity_poly.entity_id
_entity_poly.type
_entity_poly.pdbx_seq_one_letter_code
_entity_poly.pdbx_strand_id
1 'polypeptide(L)'
;MTKALPLNKEVARLKDYLAEKQLKLTQQRETILEAFLKVDHITAEELHHQISRKGRQRMGLATIYRTLNLLCEVGIGQQRHFDDTRTIYDNVINKKHHDHLICDKCDKIIEFESPAIERLQEKMAARHGFTLSHHRLELFGHCIDWEKCRDWQKAAPR
;
A
#
# COMPACT_ATOMS: atom_id res chain seq x y z
N MET A 1 -11.34 -17.74 8.81
CA MET A 1 -10.26 -18.64 8.33
C MET A 1 -9.18 -17.78 7.72
N THR A 2 -8.09 -17.58 8.41
CA THR A 2 -6.95 -16.77 7.94
C THR A 2 -6.23 -17.56 6.85
N LYS A 3 -6.38 -17.12 5.62
CA LYS A 3 -5.68 -17.70 4.47
C LYS A 3 -4.18 -17.58 4.73
N ALA A 4 -3.47 -18.69 4.83
CA ALA A 4 -2.01 -18.69 5.00
C ALA A 4 -1.39 -17.82 3.89
N LEU A 5 -0.66 -16.80 4.30
CA LEU A 5 0.01 -15.88 3.39
C LEU A 5 0.97 -16.66 2.48
N PRO A 6 1.07 -16.34 1.19
CA PRO A 6 2.00 -16.97 0.27
C PRO A 6 3.43 -16.45 0.48
N LEU A 7 3.86 -16.37 1.74
CA LEU A 7 5.13 -15.80 2.15
C LEU A 7 6.31 -16.38 1.36
N ASN A 8 6.32 -17.68 1.14
CA ASN A 8 7.40 -18.37 0.42
C ASN A 8 7.51 -17.91 -1.05
N LYS A 9 6.39 -17.62 -1.70
CA LYS A 9 6.36 -17.17 -3.10
C LYS A 9 6.89 -15.74 -3.21
N GLU A 10 6.46 -14.86 -2.32
CA GLU A 10 6.85 -13.45 -2.34
C GLU A 10 8.31 -13.25 -1.88
N VAL A 11 8.79 -14.08 -0.93
CA VAL A 11 10.21 -14.14 -0.56
C VAL A 11 11.06 -14.59 -1.75
N ALA A 12 10.65 -15.64 -2.47
CA ALA A 12 11.35 -16.10 -3.67
C ALA A 12 11.41 -15.01 -4.74
N ARG A 13 10.28 -14.36 -5.03
CA ARG A 13 10.17 -13.28 -6.00
C ARG A 13 11.10 -12.09 -5.65
N LEU A 14 11.11 -11.68 -4.38
CA LEU A 14 12.03 -10.64 -3.91
C LEU A 14 13.49 -11.08 -4.03
N LYS A 15 13.79 -12.34 -3.67
CA LYS A 15 15.14 -12.89 -3.76
C LYS A 15 15.68 -12.90 -5.18
N ASP A 16 14.87 -13.33 -6.14
CA ASP A 16 15.25 -13.36 -7.57
C ASP A 16 15.54 -11.96 -8.10
N TYR A 17 14.64 -11.00 -7.80
CA TYR A 17 14.84 -9.60 -8.16
C TYR A 17 16.11 -9.00 -7.54
N LEU A 18 16.37 -9.28 -6.26
CA LEU A 18 17.59 -8.80 -5.59
C LEU A 18 18.84 -9.40 -6.21
N ALA A 19 18.80 -10.68 -6.62
CA ALA A 19 19.93 -11.33 -7.29
C ALA A 19 20.26 -10.65 -8.64
N GLU A 20 19.26 -10.30 -9.44
CA GLU A 20 19.43 -9.53 -10.68
C GLU A 20 20.08 -8.16 -10.44
N LYS A 21 19.79 -7.53 -9.31
CA LYS A 21 20.37 -6.25 -8.88
C LYS A 21 21.70 -6.41 -8.13
N GLN A 22 22.25 -7.62 -8.01
CA GLN A 22 23.45 -7.94 -7.22
C GLN A 22 23.31 -7.56 -5.73
N LEU A 23 22.09 -7.59 -5.21
CA LEU A 23 21.76 -7.31 -3.82
C LEU A 23 21.44 -8.63 -3.08
N LYS A 24 21.68 -8.63 -1.76
CA LYS A 24 21.37 -9.80 -0.92
C LYS A 24 20.02 -9.65 -0.23
N LEU A 25 19.30 -10.75 -0.11
CA LEU A 25 18.17 -10.84 0.80
C LEU A 25 18.72 -10.92 2.24
N THR A 26 18.48 -9.87 3.03
CA THR A 26 18.89 -9.79 4.44
C THR A 26 17.73 -10.11 5.35
N GLN A 27 18.02 -10.53 6.59
CA GLN A 27 17.01 -10.77 7.62
C GLN A 27 16.10 -9.54 7.83
N GLN A 28 16.65 -8.33 7.73
CA GLN A 28 15.87 -7.10 7.85
C GLN A 28 14.84 -6.97 6.72
N ARG A 29 15.23 -7.25 5.48
CA ARG A 29 14.33 -7.22 4.32
C ARG A 29 13.21 -8.25 4.44
N GLU A 30 13.54 -9.46 4.89
CA GLU A 30 12.53 -10.50 5.15
C GLU A 30 11.55 -10.07 6.23
N THR A 31 12.04 -9.53 7.35
CA THR A 31 11.17 -9.03 8.43
C THR A 31 10.24 -7.91 7.96
N ILE A 32 10.74 -7.00 7.11
CA ILE A 32 9.94 -5.92 6.54
C ILE A 32 8.87 -6.50 5.59
N LEU A 33 9.24 -7.41 4.70
CA LEU A 33 8.31 -8.08 3.80
C LEU A 33 7.21 -8.81 4.57
N GLU A 34 7.58 -9.60 5.60
CA GLU A 34 6.62 -10.31 6.45
C GLU A 34 5.63 -9.38 7.16
N ALA A 35 6.12 -8.24 7.64
CA ALA A 35 5.27 -7.25 8.29
C ALA A 35 4.35 -6.54 7.29
N PHE A 36 4.87 -6.18 6.11
CA PHE A 36 4.14 -5.54 5.03
C PHE A 36 3.02 -6.42 4.46
N LEU A 37 3.26 -7.72 4.28
CA LEU A 37 2.25 -8.65 3.77
C LEU A 37 1.06 -8.87 4.71
N LYS A 38 1.13 -8.39 5.96
CA LYS A 38 0.05 -8.51 6.98
C LYS A 38 -0.87 -7.31 7.03
N VAL A 39 -0.58 -6.28 6.27
CA VAL A 39 -1.36 -5.04 6.23
C VAL A 39 -1.81 -4.76 4.80
N ASP A 40 -2.86 -3.99 4.66
CA ASP A 40 -3.37 -3.59 3.35
C ASP A 40 -2.63 -2.35 2.83
N HIS A 41 -2.45 -1.36 3.68
CA HIS A 41 -1.71 -0.14 3.42
C HIS A 41 -1.01 0.34 4.69
N ILE A 42 0.14 0.98 4.55
CA ILE A 42 0.94 1.46 5.68
C ILE A 42 1.93 2.53 5.25
N THR A 43 2.26 3.46 6.15
CA THR A 43 3.42 4.35 5.97
C THR A 43 4.71 3.67 6.45
N ALA A 44 5.86 4.20 6.03
CA ALA A 44 7.15 3.67 6.48
C ALA A 44 7.35 3.86 8.00
N GLU A 45 6.85 4.96 8.55
CA GLU A 45 6.91 5.29 9.97
C GLU A 45 6.08 4.32 10.82
N GLU A 46 4.85 4.05 10.38
CA GLU A 46 3.96 3.09 11.05
C GLU A 46 4.55 1.69 11.03
N LEU A 47 5.11 1.26 9.89
CA LEU A 47 5.76 -0.05 9.78
C LEU A 47 7.00 -0.13 10.68
N HIS A 48 7.81 0.94 10.71
CA HIS A 48 8.94 1.05 11.63
C HIS A 48 8.50 0.90 13.09
N HIS A 49 7.45 1.61 13.49
CA HIS A 49 6.91 1.54 14.84
C HIS A 49 6.38 0.12 15.18
N GLN A 50 5.67 -0.53 14.26
CA GLN A 50 5.17 -1.89 14.45
C GLN A 50 6.30 -2.93 14.64
N ILE A 51 7.37 -2.82 13.84
CA ILE A 51 8.52 -3.73 13.93
C ILE A 51 9.29 -3.48 15.22
N SER A 52 9.52 -2.22 15.59
CA SER A 52 10.26 -1.82 16.79
C SER A 52 9.57 -2.29 18.08
N ARG A 53 8.24 -2.20 18.17
CA ARG A 53 7.46 -2.66 19.33
C ARG A 53 7.54 -4.18 19.55
N LYS A 54 7.77 -4.96 18.50
CA LYS A 54 7.88 -6.42 18.59
C LYS A 54 9.27 -6.91 19.05
N GLY A 55 10.18 -5.98 19.37
CA GLY A 55 11.54 -6.32 19.86
C GLY A 55 12.43 -7.03 18.81
N ARG A 56 12.00 -7.07 17.56
CA ARG A 56 12.66 -7.80 16.48
C ARG A 56 13.66 -6.92 15.73
N GLN A 57 14.80 -6.63 16.30
CA GLN A 57 15.89 -5.83 15.70
C GLN A 57 15.70 -4.30 15.71
N ARG A 58 16.76 -3.59 16.10
CA ARG A 58 16.89 -2.16 15.83
C ARG A 58 17.07 -1.97 14.32
N MET A 59 16.06 -1.41 13.68
CA MET A 59 16.02 -1.18 12.25
C MET A 59 15.88 0.32 11.99
N GLY A 60 16.76 0.87 11.17
CA GLY A 60 16.64 2.29 10.81
C GLY A 60 15.47 2.55 9.85
N LEU A 61 14.80 3.69 9.99
CA LEU A 61 13.71 4.10 9.12
C LEU A 61 14.13 4.11 7.64
N ALA A 62 15.36 4.52 7.33
CA ALA A 62 15.91 4.49 5.98
C ALA A 62 15.96 3.07 5.38
N THR A 63 16.18 2.04 6.20
CA THR A 63 16.15 0.65 5.76
C THR A 63 14.75 0.23 5.38
N ILE A 64 13.74 0.69 6.12
CA ILE A 64 12.33 0.43 5.83
C ILE A 64 11.93 1.07 4.50
N TYR A 65 12.21 2.37 4.31
CA TYR A 65 11.94 3.06 3.05
C TYR A 65 12.58 2.36 1.86
N ARG A 66 13.87 2.03 1.94
CA ARG A 66 14.58 1.34 0.84
C ARG A 66 13.96 -0.02 0.53
N THR A 67 13.54 -0.75 1.55
CA THR A 67 12.94 -2.07 1.34
C THR A 67 11.53 -1.95 0.78
N LEU A 68 10.69 -1.03 1.27
CA LEU A 68 9.36 -0.78 0.73
C LEU A 68 9.44 -0.36 -0.76
N ASN A 69 10.40 0.47 -1.12
CA ASN A 69 10.63 0.84 -2.52
C ASN A 69 11.00 -0.38 -3.37
N LEU A 70 11.88 -1.26 -2.88
CA LEU A 70 12.18 -2.53 -3.55
C LEU A 70 10.94 -3.41 -3.70
N LEU A 71 10.06 -3.47 -2.70
CA LEU A 71 8.79 -4.21 -2.79
C LEU A 71 7.87 -3.64 -3.88
N CYS A 72 7.87 -2.33 -4.08
CA CYS A 72 7.14 -1.69 -5.18
C CYS A 72 7.77 -2.01 -6.54
N GLU A 73 9.08 -1.97 -6.67
CA GLU A 73 9.79 -2.33 -7.91
C GLU A 73 9.53 -3.79 -8.33
N VAL A 74 9.44 -4.70 -7.36
CA VAL A 74 9.11 -6.13 -7.57
C VAL A 74 7.61 -6.34 -7.88
N GLY A 75 6.76 -5.33 -7.63
CA GLY A 75 5.31 -5.43 -7.79
C GLY A 75 4.62 -6.23 -6.66
N ILE A 76 5.20 -6.20 -5.45
CA ILE A 76 4.60 -6.70 -4.20
C ILE A 76 3.82 -5.56 -3.53
N GLY A 77 4.31 -4.35 -3.68
CA GLY A 77 3.69 -3.12 -3.20
C GLY A 77 3.40 -2.13 -4.32
N GLN A 78 2.62 -1.13 -4.00
CA GLN A 78 2.39 0.07 -4.80
C GLN A 78 2.52 1.31 -3.92
N GLN A 79 3.26 2.31 -4.41
CA GLN A 79 3.46 3.56 -3.70
C GLN A 79 2.38 4.57 -4.10
N ARG A 80 1.83 5.28 -3.12
CA ARG A 80 0.87 6.36 -3.29
C ARG A 80 1.33 7.61 -2.55
N HIS A 81 1.26 8.73 -3.21
CA HIS A 81 1.54 10.05 -2.63
C HIS A 81 0.22 10.76 -2.42
N PHE A 82 -0.09 11.14 -1.18
CA PHE A 82 -1.34 11.83 -0.83
C PHE A 82 -1.18 13.34 -0.73
N ASP A 83 0.02 13.77 -0.42
CA ASP A 83 0.48 15.16 -0.43
C ASP A 83 2.00 15.16 -0.57
N ASP A 84 2.63 16.33 -0.57
CA ASP A 84 4.09 16.44 -0.70
C ASP A 84 4.86 15.80 0.47
N THR A 85 4.19 15.40 1.54
CA THR A 85 4.82 14.97 2.79
C THR A 85 4.58 13.50 3.14
N ARG A 86 3.52 12.85 2.59
CA ARG A 86 3.12 11.51 3.03
C ARG A 86 3.07 10.51 1.87
N THR A 87 3.82 9.43 2.06
CA THR A 87 3.80 8.28 1.16
C THR A 87 3.19 7.07 1.86
N ILE A 88 2.16 6.49 1.27
CA ILE A 88 1.55 5.23 1.70
C ILE A 88 1.96 4.13 0.74
N TYR A 89 2.22 2.96 1.29
CA TYR A 89 2.57 1.75 0.56
C TYR A 89 1.41 0.76 0.66
N ASP A 90 0.83 0.40 -0.49
CA ASP A 90 -0.23 -0.58 -0.60
C ASP A 90 0.34 -1.95 -0.89
N ASN A 91 -0.14 -2.96 -0.19
CA ASN A 91 0.10 -4.35 -0.50
C ASN A 91 -0.86 -4.79 -1.62
N VAL A 92 -0.30 -5.13 -2.79
CA VAL A 92 -1.10 -5.52 -3.97
C VAL A 92 -1.17 -7.05 -4.17
N ILE A 93 -0.61 -7.83 -3.24
CA ILE A 93 -0.57 -9.29 -3.36
C ILE A 93 -1.95 -9.88 -3.06
N ASN A 94 -2.45 -10.68 -4.02
CA ASN A 94 -3.74 -11.36 -3.95
C ASN A 94 -4.95 -10.44 -3.75
N LYS A 95 -4.80 -9.15 -3.96
CA LYS A 95 -5.94 -8.23 -3.98
C LYS A 95 -6.60 -8.24 -5.35
N LYS A 96 -7.92 -8.27 -5.34
CA LYS A 96 -8.71 -7.89 -6.50
C LYS A 96 -8.51 -6.41 -6.76
N HIS A 97 -8.76 -5.98 -7.99
CA HIS A 97 -8.84 -4.57 -8.31
C HIS A 97 -9.83 -3.88 -7.35
N HIS A 98 -9.44 -2.74 -6.81
CA HIS A 98 -10.28 -1.89 -5.98
C HIS A 98 -9.87 -0.44 -6.16
N ASP A 99 -10.83 0.43 -5.98
CA ASP A 99 -10.71 1.87 -6.01
C ASP A 99 -10.62 2.42 -4.59
N HIS A 100 -10.21 3.67 -4.45
CA HIS A 100 -10.02 4.29 -3.14
C HIS A 100 -10.85 5.56 -3.00
N LEU A 101 -11.50 5.70 -1.84
CA LEU A 101 -12.06 6.94 -1.35
C LEU A 101 -11.22 7.41 -0.16
N ILE A 102 -10.66 8.60 -0.26
CA ILE A 102 -9.63 9.11 0.65
C ILE A 102 -10.15 10.38 1.31
N CYS A 103 -10.09 10.40 2.64
CA CYS A 103 -10.44 11.59 3.40
C CYS A 103 -9.22 12.50 3.55
N ASP A 104 -9.29 13.71 2.99
CA ASP A 104 -8.26 14.76 3.08
C ASP A 104 -8.13 15.42 4.46
N LYS A 105 -8.99 15.05 5.43
CA LYS A 105 -8.96 15.57 6.80
C LYS A 105 -8.39 14.60 7.82
N CYS A 106 -8.68 13.30 7.69
CA CYS A 106 -8.28 12.30 8.67
C CYS A 106 -7.48 11.14 8.08
N ASP A 107 -7.13 11.22 6.78
CA ASP A 107 -6.39 10.23 6.02
C ASP A 107 -7.05 8.83 5.98
N LYS A 108 -8.33 8.74 6.32
CA LYS A 108 -9.09 7.50 6.23
C LYS A 108 -9.18 7.06 4.78
N ILE A 109 -8.80 5.82 4.52
CA ILE A 109 -8.90 5.19 3.22
C ILE A 109 -10.01 4.15 3.27
N ILE A 110 -10.91 4.20 2.29
CA ILE A 110 -11.96 3.21 2.07
C ILE A 110 -11.70 2.58 0.71
N GLU A 111 -11.47 1.27 0.71
CA GLU A 111 -11.41 0.48 -0.52
C GLU A 111 -12.84 0.14 -0.95
N PHE A 112 -13.14 0.29 -2.23
CA PHE A 112 -14.43 -0.08 -2.78
C PHE A 112 -14.30 -0.66 -4.20
N GLU A 113 -15.29 -1.46 -4.59
CA GLU A 113 -15.46 -1.93 -5.96
C GLU A 113 -16.83 -1.47 -6.45
N SER A 114 -16.89 -0.95 -7.66
CA SER A 114 -18.15 -0.53 -8.26
C SER A 114 -18.23 -0.95 -9.72
N PRO A 115 -18.92 -2.06 -10.02
CA PRO A 115 -19.14 -2.49 -11.41
C PRO A 115 -19.80 -1.43 -12.30
N ALA A 116 -20.52 -0.47 -11.70
CA ALA A 116 -21.12 0.63 -12.45
C ALA A 116 -20.06 1.63 -12.92
N ILE A 117 -19.09 1.94 -12.06
CA ILE A 117 -17.96 2.83 -12.40
C ILE A 117 -17.08 2.15 -13.48
N GLU A 118 -16.74 0.88 -13.30
CA GLU A 118 -15.98 0.09 -14.27
C GLU A 118 -16.60 0.17 -15.67
N ARG A 119 -17.89 -0.12 -15.78
CA ARG A 119 -18.61 -0.04 -17.07
C ARG A 119 -18.61 1.36 -17.67
N LEU A 120 -18.67 2.41 -16.86
CA LEU A 120 -18.60 3.78 -17.34
C LEU A 120 -17.21 4.13 -17.87
N GLN A 121 -16.15 3.68 -17.22
CA GLN A 121 -14.76 3.86 -17.66
C GLN A 121 -14.53 3.15 -19.00
N GLU A 122 -14.93 1.89 -19.11
CA GLU A 122 -14.85 1.10 -20.35
C GLU A 122 -15.62 1.77 -21.51
N LYS A 123 -16.85 2.21 -21.23
CA LYS A 123 -17.69 2.93 -22.21
C LYS A 123 -17.04 4.22 -22.66
N MET A 124 -16.42 4.96 -21.73
CA MET A 124 -15.73 6.20 -22.06
C MET A 124 -14.52 5.94 -22.92
N ALA A 125 -13.69 4.94 -22.56
CA ALA A 125 -12.53 4.55 -23.34
C ALA A 125 -12.93 4.13 -24.76
N ALA A 126 -13.90 3.24 -24.89
CA ALA A 126 -14.39 2.77 -26.20
C ALA A 126 -14.93 3.93 -27.07
N ARG A 127 -15.62 4.92 -26.48
CA ARG A 127 -16.11 6.10 -27.19
C ARG A 127 -14.97 6.92 -27.81
N HIS A 128 -13.79 6.88 -27.23
CA HIS A 128 -12.60 7.55 -27.72
C HIS A 128 -11.63 6.62 -28.47
N GLY A 129 -12.04 5.40 -28.80
CA GLY A 129 -11.24 4.44 -29.57
C GLY A 129 -10.16 3.73 -28.75
N PHE A 130 -10.28 3.68 -27.42
CA PHE A 130 -9.34 3.01 -26.51
C PHE A 130 -9.90 1.71 -25.98
N THR A 131 -9.02 0.74 -25.75
CA THR A 131 -9.26 -0.44 -24.90
C THR A 131 -8.42 -0.26 -23.63
N LEU A 132 -9.06 -0.34 -22.46
CA LEU A 132 -8.34 -0.19 -21.19
C LEU A 132 -7.49 -1.42 -20.92
N SER A 133 -6.22 -1.22 -20.60
CA SER A 133 -5.32 -2.25 -20.08
C SER A 133 -5.34 -2.29 -18.55
N HIS A 134 -5.48 -1.12 -17.93
CA HIS A 134 -5.59 -0.91 -16.48
C HIS A 134 -6.13 0.49 -16.22
N HIS A 135 -6.65 0.72 -15.03
CA HIS A 135 -7.02 2.05 -14.56
C HIS A 135 -6.64 2.24 -13.09
N ARG A 136 -6.72 3.47 -12.63
CA ARG A 136 -6.56 3.86 -11.24
C ARG A 136 -7.61 4.92 -10.94
N LEU A 137 -8.45 4.68 -9.93
CA LEU A 137 -9.42 5.65 -9.46
C LEU A 137 -9.17 5.98 -7.99
N GLU A 138 -8.98 7.24 -7.72
CA GLU A 138 -8.86 7.79 -6.37
C GLU A 138 -9.81 8.97 -6.24
N LEU A 139 -10.73 8.89 -5.30
CA LEU A 139 -11.68 9.93 -4.99
C LEU A 139 -11.25 10.60 -3.69
N PHE A 140 -10.99 11.90 -3.74
CA PHE A 140 -10.61 12.70 -2.58
C PHE A 140 -11.81 13.50 -2.08
N GLY A 141 -11.96 13.55 -0.78
CA GLY A 141 -13.03 14.29 -0.12
C GLY A 141 -12.84 14.28 1.39
N HIS A 142 -13.88 14.64 2.11
CA HIS A 142 -13.87 14.58 3.57
C HIS A 142 -15.11 13.85 4.08
N CYS A 143 -14.96 13.22 5.24
CA CYS A 143 -16.10 12.58 5.90
C CYS A 143 -17.21 13.61 6.11
N ILE A 144 -18.47 13.26 5.85
CA ILE A 144 -19.63 14.16 6.03
C ILE A 144 -19.63 14.72 7.46
N ASP A 145 -19.38 13.88 8.45
CA ASP A 145 -19.21 14.25 9.87
C ASP A 145 -17.73 14.23 10.27
N TRP A 146 -16.87 14.88 9.52
CA TRP A 146 -15.42 14.84 9.74
C TRP A 146 -15.00 15.33 11.14
N GLU A 147 -15.72 16.29 11.73
CA GLU A 147 -15.47 16.81 13.08
C GLU A 147 -15.68 15.74 14.17
N LYS A 148 -16.54 14.76 13.91
CA LYS A 148 -16.81 13.62 14.80
C LYS A 148 -16.02 12.37 14.41
N CYS A 149 -15.23 12.43 13.34
CA CYS A 149 -14.46 11.30 12.86
C CYS A 149 -13.37 10.92 13.88
N ARG A 150 -13.37 9.66 14.34
CA ARG A 150 -12.35 9.16 15.28
C ARG A 150 -10.94 9.25 14.73
N ASP A 151 -10.78 9.09 13.42
CA ASP A 151 -9.49 9.14 12.75
C ASP A 151 -8.98 10.58 12.66
N TRP A 152 -9.88 11.55 12.41
CA TRP A 152 -9.56 12.97 12.50
C TRP A 152 -9.10 13.39 13.91
N GLN A 153 -9.82 12.94 14.96
CA GLN A 153 -9.47 13.25 16.33
C GLN A 153 -8.09 12.70 16.75
N LYS A 154 -7.62 11.64 16.11
CA LYS A 154 -6.27 11.08 16.32
C LYS A 154 -5.20 11.81 15.53
N ALA A 155 -5.55 12.36 14.36
CA ALA A 155 -4.63 13.05 13.46
C ALA A 155 -4.50 14.55 13.77
N ALA A 156 -5.44 15.15 14.53
CA ALA A 156 -5.38 16.55 14.91
C ALA A 156 -4.11 16.84 15.74
N PRO A 157 -3.30 17.82 15.38
CA PRO A 157 -2.14 18.23 16.20
C PRO A 157 -2.63 18.64 17.60
N ARG A 158 -2.00 18.10 18.63
CA ARG A 158 -2.22 18.52 20.03
C ARG A 158 -1.57 19.86 20.29
#